data_b5000faeddbe055c141db3a08f4d464d
#
_entry.id   b5000faeddbe055c141db3a08f4d464d
#
_cell.length_a   1.000
_cell.length_b   1.000
_cell.length_c   1.000
_cell.angle_alpha   90.00
_cell.angle_beta   90.00
_cell.angle_gamma   90.00
#
_symmetry.space_group_name_H-M   'P 1'
#
loop_
_entity.id
_entity.type
_entity.pdbx_description
1 polymer ?
#
loop_
_entity_poly.entity_id
_entity_poly.type
_entity_poly.pdbx_seq_one_letter_code
_entity_poly.pdbx_strand_id
1 'polypeptide(L)'
;MKKTLVKLMLFSVILFGAYFTSSAQVYVKIRPAAPVVVQTARPSPAHVWIGEEWNEDGAGYKYSGGHWAAPPHPGDRWNQGHWNHDEKHGDNWVRGGWEGKKK
;
A
#
# COMPACT_ATOMS: atom_id res chain seq x y z
N MET A 1 42.40 17.22 11.36
CA MET A 1 41.53 17.78 10.33
C MET A 1 41.08 16.76 9.32
N LYS A 2 42.03 16.03 8.72
CA LYS A 2 41.64 15.01 7.73
C LYS A 2 40.73 13.94 8.32
N LYS A 3 40.99 13.53 9.55
CA LYS A 3 40.15 12.53 10.21
C LYS A 3 38.72 13.00 10.42
N THR A 4 38.54 14.29 10.69
CA THR A 4 37.23 14.85 10.89
C THR A 4 36.42 14.82 9.60
N LEU A 5 37.03 15.13 8.47
CA LEU A 5 36.38 15.11 7.17
C LEU A 5 35.89 13.71 6.81
N VAL A 6 36.75 12.70 7.08
CA VAL A 6 36.36 11.32 6.78
C VAL A 6 35.17 10.90 7.61
N LYS A 7 35.11 11.27 8.87
CA LYS A 7 33.98 10.96 9.72
C LYS A 7 32.70 11.60 9.24
N LEU A 8 32.78 12.82 8.74
CA LEU A 8 31.63 13.52 8.21
C LEU A 8 31.09 12.84 6.95
N MET A 9 31.97 12.37 6.10
CA MET A 9 31.58 11.68 4.89
C MET A 9 30.88 10.37 5.21
N LEU A 10 31.40 9.61 6.16
CA LEU A 10 30.77 8.36 6.58
C LEU A 10 29.38 8.60 7.14
N PHE A 11 29.22 9.66 7.92
CA PHE A 11 27.94 10.01 8.48
C PHE A 11 26.91 10.33 7.38
N SER A 12 27.35 11.05 6.36
CA SER A 12 26.48 11.37 5.23
C SER A 12 26.00 10.12 4.51
N VAL A 13 26.89 9.15 4.32
CA VAL A 13 26.52 7.89 3.67
C VAL A 13 25.46 7.14 4.46
N ILE A 14 25.59 7.12 5.78
CA ILE A 14 24.62 6.45 6.64
C ILE A 14 23.25 7.11 6.52
N LEU A 15 23.21 8.43 6.52
CA LEU A 15 21.94 9.15 6.35
C LEU A 15 21.30 8.86 5.00
N PHE A 16 22.11 8.81 3.96
CA PHE A 16 21.60 8.51 2.63
C PHE A 16 21.02 7.10 2.56
N GLY A 17 21.67 6.15 3.22
CA GLY A 17 21.17 4.78 3.28
C GLY A 17 19.81 4.68 3.96
N ALA A 18 19.54 5.52 4.96
CA ALA A 18 18.28 5.50 5.66
C ALA A 18 17.11 5.88 4.75
N TYR A 19 17.37 6.66 3.72
CA TYR A 19 16.33 7.03 2.77
C TYR A 19 15.75 5.84 2.03
N PHE A 20 16.57 4.87 1.71
CA PHE A 20 16.11 3.71 0.97
C PHE A 20 15.23 2.79 1.82
N THR A 21 15.33 2.88 3.13
CA THR A 21 14.49 2.07 4.00
C THR A 21 13.10 2.67 4.19
N SER A 22 12.86 3.90 3.72
CA SER A 22 11.57 4.55 3.86
C SER A 22 10.49 3.86 3.03
N SER A 23 10.85 3.04 2.05
CA SER A 23 9.89 2.30 1.24
C SER A 23 9.52 0.95 1.86
N ALA A 24 9.99 0.66 3.06
CA ALA A 24 9.69 -0.60 3.74
C ALA A 24 8.18 -0.72 3.99
N GLN A 25 7.68 -1.93 3.86
CA GLN A 25 6.27 -2.19 4.06
C GLN A 25 5.87 -2.02 5.52
N VAL A 26 4.61 -1.63 5.73
CA VAL A 26 4.05 -1.49 7.06
C VAL A 26 3.51 -2.84 7.51
N TYR A 27 3.93 -3.27 8.70
CA TYR A 27 3.46 -4.51 9.31
C TYR A 27 2.68 -4.20 10.58
N VAL A 28 1.60 -4.94 10.81
CA VAL A 28 0.80 -4.80 12.02
C VAL A 28 0.67 -6.16 12.68
N LYS A 29 0.62 -6.18 14.01
CA LYS A 29 0.46 -7.42 14.76
C LYS A 29 -0.98 -7.89 14.74
N ILE A 30 -1.90 -6.97 14.70
CA ILE A 30 -3.34 -7.23 14.64
C ILE A 30 -3.88 -6.50 13.43
N ARG A 31 -4.57 -7.23 12.55
CA ARG A 31 -5.18 -6.61 11.38
C ARG A 31 -6.29 -5.67 11.81
N PRO A 32 -6.32 -4.43 11.27
CA PRO A 32 -7.42 -3.54 11.58
C PRO A 32 -8.73 -4.10 11.02
N ALA A 33 -9.83 -3.81 11.70
CA ALA A 33 -11.14 -4.25 11.26
C ALA A 33 -11.66 -3.29 10.18
N ALA A 34 -12.11 -3.86 9.06
CA ALA A 34 -12.71 -3.06 8.01
C ALA A 34 -14.08 -2.54 8.48
N PRO A 35 -14.38 -1.26 8.24
CA PRO A 35 -15.70 -0.75 8.57
C PRO A 35 -16.78 -1.40 7.70
N VAL A 36 -17.98 -1.45 8.23
CA VAL A 36 -19.12 -1.95 7.45
C VAL A 36 -19.55 -0.84 6.50
N VAL A 37 -19.44 -1.12 5.20
CA VAL A 37 -19.83 -0.16 4.15
C VAL A 37 -20.96 -0.75 3.34
N VAL A 38 -22.06 -0.01 3.22
CA VAL A 38 -23.19 -0.46 2.41
C VAL A 38 -22.85 -0.23 0.94
N GLN A 39 -23.01 -1.29 0.14
CA GLN A 39 -22.76 -1.19 -1.29
C GLN A 39 -23.95 -0.49 -1.94
N THR A 40 -23.68 0.67 -2.54
CA THR A 40 -24.72 1.44 -3.23
C THR A 40 -24.95 0.90 -4.62
N ALA A 41 -25.94 1.47 -5.33
CA ALA A 41 -26.20 1.06 -6.70
C ALA A 41 -25.01 1.41 -7.61
N ARG A 42 -24.74 0.54 -8.57
CA ARG A 42 -23.64 0.76 -9.50
C ARG A 42 -23.91 2.00 -10.36
N PRO A 43 -22.97 2.98 -10.37
CA PRO A 43 -23.17 4.20 -11.16
C PRO A 43 -23.22 3.96 -12.67
N SER A 44 -22.48 2.98 -13.18
CA SER A 44 -22.49 2.61 -14.59
C SER A 44 -22.02 1.16 -14.74
N PRO A 45 -22.32 0.51 -15.88
CA PRO A 45 -21.86 -0.87 -16.09
C PRO A 45 -20.33 -1.04 -16.03
N ALA A 46 -19.58 0.03 -16.30
CA ALA A 46 -18.13 -0.02 -16.27
C ALA A 46 -17.54 0.05 -14.86
N HIS A 47 -18.30 0.54 -13.89
CA HIS A 47 -17.77 0.69 -12.53
C HIS A 47 -17.59 -0.65 -11.85
N VAL A 48 -16.52 -0.74 -11.05
CA VAL A 48 -16.18 -1.93 -10.29
C VAL A 48 -16.21 -1.58 -8.81
N TRP A 49 -16.75 -2.46 -7.99
CA TRP A 49 -16.76 -2.27 -6.55
C TRP A 49 -15.39 -2.55 -5.97
N ILE A 50 -14.82 -1.55 -5.32
CA ILE A 50 -13.56 -1.70 -4.60
C ILE A 50 -13.92 -2.09 -3.16
N GLY A 51 -13.71 -3.36 -2.83
CA GLY A 51 -14.04 -3.86 -1.51
C GLY A 51 -13.03 -3.40 -0.47
N GLU A 52 -12.54 -4.34 0.33
CA GLU A 52 -11.55 -3.99 1.34
C GLU A 52 -10.28 -3.48 0.68
N GLU A 53 -9.83 -2.30 1.10
CA GLU A 53 -8.57 -1.73 0.63
C GLU A 53 -7.98 -0.87 1.73
N TRP A 54 -6.67 -0.90 1.87
CA TRP A 54 -5.96 -0.20 2.93
C TRP A 54 -4.79 0.58 2.35
N ASN A 55 -4.56 1.77 2.87
CA ASN A 55 -3.39 2.57 2.53
C ASN A 55 -2.50 2.68 3.75
N GLU A 56 -1.19 2.66 3.53
CA GLU A 56 -0.25 2.84 4.63
C GLU A 56 -0.40 4.24 5.23
N ASP A 57 -0.44 4.30 6.55
CA ASP A 57 -0.60 5.55 7.28
C ASP A 57 0.26 5.47 8.54
N GLY A 58 1.44 6.09 8.50
CA GLY A 58 2.40 5.99 9.60
C GLY A 58 2.82 4.55 9.83
N ALA A 59 2.63 4.07 11.04
CA ALA A 59 2.96 2.70 11.42
C ALA A 59 1.79 1.74 11.24
N GLY A 60 0.71 2.18 10.62
CA GLY A 60 -0.48 1.35 10.45
C GLY A 60 -1.14 1.57 9.10
N TYR A 61 -2.45 1.36 9.05
CA TYR A 61 -3.22 1.43 7.82
C TYR A 61 -4.48 2.25 8.00
N LYS A 62 -4.90 2.91 6.93
CA LYS A 62 -6.14 3.64 6.87
C LYS A 62 -7.03 3.00 5.81
N TYR A 63 -8.31 2.78 6.15
CA TYR A 63 -9.25 2.15 5.22
C TYR A 63 -9.56 3.07 4.05
N SER A 64 -9.52 2.51 2.84
CA SER A 64 -9.79 3.26 1.62
C SER A 64 -10.74 2.53 0.68
N GLY A 65 -11.28 1.39 1.09
CA GLY A 65 -12.20 0.62 0.26
C GLY A 65 -13.65 1.07 0.41
N GLY A 66 -14.54 0.24 -0.10
CA GLY A 66 -15.97 0.47 0.03
C GLY A 66 -16.52 1.54 -0.89
N HIS A 67 -16.09 1.54 -2.15
CA HIS A 67 -16.58 2.53 -3.12
C HIS A 67 -16.55 1.96 -4.54
N TRP A 68 -17.26 2.61 -5.43
CA TRP A 68 -17.22 2.29 -6.85
C TRP A 68 -16.10 3.05 -7.54
N ALA A 69 -15.41 2.39 -8.48
CA ALA A 69 -14.36 3.04 -9.24
C ALA A 69 -14.46 2.65 -10.71
N ALA A 70 -14.15 3.61 -11.58
CA ALA A 70 -14.09 3.36 -13.00
C ALA A 70 -12.68 2.91 -13.39
N PRO A 71 -12.55 1.93 -14.29
CA PRO A 71 -11.22 1.53 -14.77
C PRO A 71 -10.51 2.71 -15.42
N PRO A 72 -9.19 2.84 -15.21
CA PRO A 72 -8.42 3.90 -15.89
C PRO A 72 -8.46 3.78 -17.42
N HIS A 73 -8.54 2.55 -17.92
CA HIS A 73 -8.65 2.29 -19.34
C HIS A 73 -9.74 1.27 -19.55
N PRO A 74 -10.48 1.35 -20.66
CA PRO A 74 -11.54 0.37 -20.93
C PRO A 74 -10.99 -1.06 -20.95
N GLY A 75 -11.70 -1.94 -20.24
CA GLY A 75 -11.31 -3.34 -20.17
C GLY A 75 -10.33 -3.70 -19.08
N ASP A 76 -9.83 -2.72 -18.32
CA ASP A 76 -8.98 -3.01 -17.18
C ASP A 76 -9.74 -3.79 -16.13
N ARG A 77 -9.05 -4.71 -15.46
CA ARG A 77 -9.63 -5.51 -14.39
C ARG A 77 -9.04 -5.10 -13.05
N TRP A 78 -9.90 -5.16 -12.03
CA TRP A 78 -9.46 -4.88 -10.67
C TRP A 78 -9.01 -6.17 -10.00
N ASN A 79 -7.76 -6.17 -9.53
CA ASN A 79 -7.22 -7.25 -8.72
C ASN A 79 -7.35 -6.86 -7.25
N GLN A 80 -8.14 -7.64 -6.51
CA GLN A 80 -8.39 -7.33 -5.11
C GLN A 80 -7.13 -7.49 -4.26
N GLY A 81 -6.88 -6.55 -3.35
CA GLY A 81 -5.79 -6.67 -2.40
C GLY A 81 -6.09 -7.72 -1.34
N HIS A 82 -5.09 -8.03 -0.54
CA HIS A 82 -5.24 -9.05 0.49
C HIS A 82 -4.19 -8.87 1.58
N TRP A 83 -4.46 -9.49 2.73
CA TRP A 83 -3.49 -9.52 3.81
C TRP A 83 -2.48 -10.63 3.60
N ASN A 84 -1.23 -10.34 3.91
CA ASN A 84 -0.14 -11.31 3.88
C ASN A 84 0.41 -11.44 5.29
N HIS A 85 0.69 -12.67 5.70
CA HIS A 85 1.21 -12.94 7.04
C HIS A 85 2.70 -13.26 6.98
N ASP A 86 3.49 -12.57 7.83
CA ASP A 86 4.91 -12.83 8.00
C ASP A 86 5.13 -13.16 9.48
N GLU A 87 5.65 -14.35 9.74
CA GLU A 87 5.83 -14.80 11.12
C GLU A 87 6.75 -13.90 11.94
N LYS A 88 7.72 -13.29 11.30
CA LYS A 88 8.68 -12.43 11.99
C LYS A 88 8.15 -11.02 12.22
N HIS A 89 7.40 -10.49 11.27
CA HIS A 89 7.04 -9.07 11.27
C HIS A 89 5.58 -8.81 11.56
N GLY A 90 4.71 -9.77 11.31
CA GLY A 90 3.28 -9.60 11.46
C GLY A 90 2.57 -9.60 10.12
N ASP A 91 1.47 -8.88 10.02
CA ASP A 91 0.67 -8.86 8.81
C ASP A 91 0.88 -7.57 8.05
N ASN A 92 0.88 -7.68 6.72
CA ASN A 92 0.94 -6.50 5.86
C ASN A 92 -0.11 -6.62 4.75
N TRP A 93 -0.59 -5.47 4.29
CA TRP A 93 -1.58 -5.42 3.23
C TRP A 93 -0.90 -5.36 1.87
N VAL A 94 -1.27 -6.29 1.00
CA VAL A 94 -0.85 -6.26 -0.41
C VAL A 94 -1.93 -5.53 -1.18
N ARG A 95 -1.57 -4.38 -1.74
CA ARG A 95 -2.53 -3.48 -2.37
C ARG A 95 -3.15 -4.11 -3.62
N GLY A 96 -4.44 -3.84 -3.80
CA GLY A 96 -5.09 -4.15 -5.06
C GLY A 96 -4.60 -3.21 -6.16
N GLY A 97 -4.97 -3.52 -7.39
CA GLY A 97 -4.56 -2.69 -8.51
C GLY A 97 -5.29 -3.05 -9.78
N TRP A 98 -5.19 -2.17 -10.74
CA TRP A 98 -5.77 -2.37 -12.04
C TRP A 98 -4.81 -3.15 -12.94
N GLU A 99 -5.33 -4.10 -13.67
CA GLU A 99 -4.56 -4.89 -14.63
C GLU A 99 -5.08 -4.59 -16.02
N GLY A 100 -4.18 -4.19 -16.90
CA GLY A 100 -4.54 -3.86 -18.26
C GLY A 100 -4.94 -5.09 -19.06
N LYS A 101 -5.75 -4.85 -20.07
CA LYS A 101 -6.20 -5.92 -20.97
C LYS A 101 -5.02 -6.40 -21.81
N LYS A 102 -4.77 -7.69 -21.79
CA LYS A 102 -3.69 -8.26 -22.61
C LYS A 102 -4.12 -8.34 -24.07
N LYS A 103 -3.21 -7.98 -24.92
CA LYS A 103 -3.44 -8.07 -26.37
C LYS A 103 -3.15 -9.48 -26.87
#